data_0ea0db4e10266f43027f86a6dc960dda
#
_entry.id   0ea0db4e10266f43027f86a6dc960dda
#
_cell.length_a   1.000
_cell.length_b   1.000
_cell.length_c   1.000
_cell.angle_alpha   90.00
_cell.angle_beta   90.00
_cell.angle_gamma   90.00
#
_symmetry.space_group_name_H-M   'P 1'
#
loop_
_entity.id
_entity.type
_entity.pdbx_description
1 polymer ?
#
loop_
_entity_poly.entity_id
_entity_poly.type
_entity_poly.pdbx_seq_one_letter_code
_entity_poly.pdbx_strand_id
1 'polypeptide(L)'
;MPTDCFLEGPSFDRDGNLWLVDIPNGRILRVSADGKDWDEVTAYDGWPNGLKFHADGRAFIADYRLGVLMLDPKTGKVETVVGDRYSEGLLGVNDLHFASNGDLYFTDQGQTGLHDPRGRVFRLNANGKVDKLLDNGPSPNGLVLTPQENWLYVAMTRANAIWRLPLMPDGHVSKVGQFIQLSGGHGPDGLAIDETGGLVVAHFGLGSVWHFSPLGEPLHRIRSPLGLGTTNVAFGGPDRRTLFITESESGSILAADLPVAGQPMFGLTN
;
A
#
# COMPACT_ATOMS: atom_id res chain seq x y z
N MET A 1 6.09 19.95 16.87
CA MET A 1 6.51 18.86 15.96
C MET A 1 6.31 19.38 14.55
N PRO A 2 7.18 19.11 13.60
CA PRO A 2 7.00 19.64 12.27
C PRO A 2 5.73 19.03 11.67
N THR A 3 4.83 19.91 11.35
CA THR A 3 3.56 19.64 10.68
C THR A 3 3.74 19.33 9.19
N ASP A 4 4.99 19.09 8.75
CA ASP A 4 5.37 19.04 7.34
C ASP A 4 5.75 17.63 6.88
N CYS A 5 5.39 16.57 7.61
CA CYS A 5 5.58 15.20 7.15
C CYS A 5 4.24 14.52 6.90
N PHE A 6 4.21 13.62 5.92
CA PHE A 6 3.07 12.76 5.63
C PHE A 6 3.59 11.35 5.42
N LEU A 7 3.50 10.53 6.49
CA LEU A 7 4.04 9.18 6.50
C LEU A 7 3.11 8.21 5.78
N GLU A 8 3.71 7.39 4.90
CA GLU A 8 3.05 6.39 4.08
C GLU A 8 3.93 5.16 3.81
N GLY A 9 3.38 4.20 3.08
CA GLY A 9 4.07 3.06 2.50
C GLY A 9 4.83 2.17 3.48
N PRO A 10 4.27 1.79 4.65
CA PRO A 10 4.98 0.96 5.60
C PRO A 10 5.28 -0.42 5.00
N SER A 11 6.53 -0.87 5.16
CA SER A 11 6.98 -2.19 4.69
C SER A 11 8.16 -2.65 5.52
N PHE A 12 8.30 -3.96 5.70
CA PHE A 12 9.41 -4.53 6.46
C PHE A 12 10.45 -5.14 5.54
N ASP A 13 11.74 -4.92 5.85
CA ASP A 13 12.84 -5.67 5.27
C ASP A 13 13.04 -7.02 6.00
N ARG A 14 13.99 -7.83 5.50
CA ARG A 14 14.30 -9.14 6.09
C ARG A 14 14.97 -9.07 7.47
N ASP A 15 15.56 -7.94 7.81
CA ASP A 15 16.20 -7.71 9.10
C ASP A 15 15.18 -7.20 10.15
N GLY A 16 13.91 -7.03 9.74
CA GLY A 16 12.81 -6.57 10.59
C GLY A 16 12.76 -5.06 10.77
N ASN A 17 13.54 -4.29 10.02
CA ASN A 17 13.42 -2.84 10.03
C ASN A 17 12.16 -2.41 9.29
N LEU A 18 11.49 -1.39 9.81
CA LEU A 18 10.35 -0.77 9.16
C LEU A 18 10.81 0.34 8.22
N TRP A 19 10.40 0.27 6.97
CA TRP A 19 10.63 1.29 5.96
C TRP A 19 9.35 2.06 5.69
N LEU A 20 9.50 3.37 5.46
CA LEU A 20 8.42 4.32 5.28
C LEU A 20 8.78 5.32 4.20
N VAL A 21 7.78 5.97 3.66
CA VAL A 21 7.95 7.16 2.82
C VAL A 21 7.39 8.39 3.53
N ASP A 22 7.97 9.55 3.23
CA ASP A 22 7.47 10.85 3.64
C ASP A 22 7.21 11.69 2.39
N ILE A 23 5.96 11.79 2.01
CA ILE A 23 5.51 12.29 0.71
C ILE A 23 6.02 13.70 0.41
N PRO A 24 5.72 14.74 1.23
CA PRO A 24 6.05 16.11 0.88
C PRO A 24 7.55 16.40 0.82
N ASN A 25 8.34 15.58 1.51
CA ASN A 25 9.79 15.76 1.58
C ASN A 25 10.57 14.83 0.62
N GLY A 26 9.88 13.98 -0.13
CA GLY A 26 10.52 13.03 -1.06
C GLY A 26 11.49 12.07 -0.38
N ARG A 27 11.25 11.70 0.90
CA ARG A 27 12.18 10.92 1.70
C ARG A 27 11.77 9.47 1.82
N ILE A 28 12.77 8.60 1.85
CA ILE A 28 12.62 7.20 2.24
C ILE A 28 13.32 7.03 3.59
N LEU A 29 12.56 6.60 4.57
CA LEU A 29 12.98 6.45 5.95
C LEU A 29 13.08 4.97 6.33
N ARG A 30 14.02 4.63 7.20
CA ARG A 30 14.14 3.32 7.83
C ARG A 30 14.15 3.48 9.35
N VAL A 31 13.33 2.68 10.00
CA VAL A 31 13.26 2.59 11.47
C VAL A 31 13.81 1.24 11.88
N SER A 32 14.74 1.22 12.83
CA SER A 32 15.32 -0.03 13.35
C SER A 32 14.24 -0.96 13.93
N ALA A 33 14.50 -2.27 13.93
CA ALA A 33 13.55 -3.27 14.42
C ALA A 33 13.10 -3.05 15.88
N ASP A 34 13.91 -2.37 16.70
CA ASP A 34 13.58 -1.98 18.08
C ASP A 34 12.89 -0.60 18.19
N GLY A 35 12.68 0.07 17.04
CA GLY A 35 11.98 1.36 16.93
C GLY A 35 12.74 2.59 17.41
N LYS A 36 14.02 2.47 17.77
CA LYS A 36 14.78 3.56 18.41
C LYS A 36 15.49 4.46 17.43
N ASP A 37 16.02 3.89 16.36
CA ASP A 37 16.85 4.61 15.39
C ASP A 37 16.06 4.86 14.10
N TRP A 38 16.10 6.11 13.63
CA TRP A 38 15.47 6.55 12.39
C TRP A 38 16.53 7.09 11.46
N ASP A 39 16.68 6.47 10.30
CA ASP A 39 17.59 6.86 9.25
C ASP A 39 16.84 7.41 8.03
N GLU A 40 17.32 8.50 7.46
CA GLU A 40 16.97 8.87 6.09
C GLU A 40 17.89 8.10 5.14
N VAL A 41 17.31 7.15 4.41
CA VAL A 41 18.08 6.31 3.46
C VAL A 41 18.40 7.08 2.20
N THR A 42 17.43 7.84 1.70
CA THR A 42 17.57 8.70 0.51
C THR A 42 16.45 9.74 0.48
N ALA A 43 16.72 10.83 -0.22
CA ALA A 43 15.73 11.84 -0.58
C ALA A 43 15.90 12.22 -2.05
N TYR A 44 14.79 12.50 -2.74
CA TYR A 44 14.79 12.89 -4.16
C TYR A 44 13.60 13.81 -4.48
N ASP A 45 13.64 14.48 -5.63
CA ASP A 45 12.54 15.34 -6.07
C ASP A 45 11.38 14.50 -6.64
N GLY A 46 10.62 13.88 -5.74
CA GLY A 46 9.44 13.07 -6.03
C GLY A 46 8.41 13.18 -4.92
N TRP A 47 7.32 12.41 -5.07
CA TRP A 47 6.28 12.25 -4.08
C TRP A 47 6.05 10.76 -3.82
N PRO A 48 6.98 10.09 -3.09
CA PRO A 48 6.84 8.69 -2.74
C PRO A 48 5.60 8.47 -1.89
N ASN A 49 4.79 7.48 -2.22
CA ASN A 49 3.54 7.19 -1.54
C ASN A 49 3.49 5.75 -1.00
N GLY A 50 3.70 4.74 -1.85
CA GLY A 50 3.78 3.34 -1.42
C GLY A 50 5.20 2.79 -1.51
N LEU A 51 5.52 1.78 -0.67
CA LEU A 51 6.80 1.08 -0.71
C LEU A 51 6.59 -0.41 -0.41
N LYS A 52 7.19 -1.29 -1.23
CA LYS A 52 7.23 -2.74 -0.97
C LYS A 52 8.58 -3.33 -1.40
N PHE A 53 9.03 -4.32 -0.66
CA PHE A 53 10.26 -5.06 -0.99
C PHE A 53 9.98 -6.18 -1.99
N HIS A 54 10.88 -6.33 -2.96
CA HIS A 54 11.00 -7.48 -3.82
C HIS A 54 11.85 -8.58 -3.15
N ALA A 55 11.66 -9.84 -3.55
CA ALA A 55 12.40 -10.99 -3.00
C ALA A 55 13.92 -10.92 -3.20
N ASP A 56 14.44 -10.09 -4.08
CA ASP A 56 15.89 -9.87 -4.26
C ASP A 56 16.48 -8.79 -3.31
N GLY A 57 15.62 -8.18 -2.47
CA GLY A 57 16.01 -7.18 -1.49
C GLY A 57 15.93 -5.74 -1.97
N ARG A 58 15.59 -5.48 -3.25
CA ARG A 58 15.30 -4.13 -3.74
C ARG A 58 13.95 -3.66 -3.24
N ALA A 59 13.80 -2.35 -2.99
CA ALA A 59 12.52 -1.76 -2.68
C ALA A 59 11.90 -1.11 -3.92
N PHE A 60 10.59 -1.26 -4.09
CA PHE A 60 9.84 -0.59 -5.15
C PHE A 60 8.96 0.47 -4.52
N ILE A 61 8.86 1.61 -5.19
CA ILE A 61 8.19 2.81 -4.69
C ILE A 61 7.11 3.22 -5.69
N ALA A 62 5.90 3.39 -5.21
CA ALA A 62 4.85 4.11 -5.92
C ALA A 62 5.08 5.60 -5.71
N ASP A 63 5.49 6.30 -6.75
CA ASP A 63 5.70 7.74 -6.69
C ASP A 63 4.62 8.47 -7.50
N TYR A 64 3.93 9.40 -6.86
CA TYR A 64 2.81 10.10 -7.48
C TYR A 64 3.22 10.94 -8.69
N ARG A 65 4.44 11.48 -8.72
CA ARG A 65 4.96 12.32 -9.80
C ARG A 65 5.75 11.54 -10.84
N LEU A 66 6.51 10.51 -10.40
CA LEU A 66 7.53 9.86 -11.22
C LEU A 66 7.13 8.45 -11.68
N GLY A 67 6.05 7.89 -11.14
CA GLY A 67 5.56 6.56 -11.48
C GLY A 67 6.05 5.45 -10.53
N VAL A 68 6.39 4.28 -11.05
CA VAL A 68 6.97 3.19 -10.28
C VAL A 68 8.48 3.29 -10.33
N LEU A 69 9.10 3.40 -9.18
CA LEU A 69 10.55 3.48 -9.02
C LEU A 69 11.10 2.24 -8.32
N MET A 70 12.38 2.00 -8.45
CA MET A 70 13.13 0.97 -7.75
C MET A 70 14.28 1.62 -7.00
N LEU A 71 14.40 1.31 -5.71
CA LEU A 71 15.46 1.73 -4.81
C LEU A 71 16.38 0.55 -4.51
N ASP A 72 17.69 0.76 -4.65
CA ASP A 72 18.69 -0.12 -4.03
C ASP A 72 18.93 0.31 -2.58
N PRO A 73 18.51 -0.47 -1.57
CA PRO A 73 18.67 -0.10 -0.16
C PRO A 73 20.12 0.07 0.31
N LYS A 74 21.08 -0.52 -0.40
CA LYS A 74 22.51 -0.46 -0.02
C LYS A 74 23.18 0.82 -0.46
N THR A 75 22.75 1.35 -1.60
CA THR A 75 23.38 2.53 -2.22
C THR A 75 22.53 3.79 -2.12
N GLY A 76 21.22 3.65 -1.81
CA GLY A 76 20.25 4.74 -1.84
C GLY A 76 19.89 5.19 -3.25
N LYS A 77 20.35 4.47 -4.30
CA LYS A 77 20.10 4.82 -5.69
C LYS A 77 18.66 4.50 -6.08
N VAL A 78 17.98 5.49 -6.68
CA VAL A 78 16.61 5.37 -7.20
C VAL A 78 16.63 5.37 -8.73
N GLU A 79 15.88 4.45 -9.34
CA GLU A 79 15.73 4.32 -10.80
C GLU A 79 14.26 4.16 -11.18
N THR A 80 13.85 4.75 -12.31
CA THR A 80 12.49 4.61 -12.82
C THR A 80 12.28 3.26 -13.50
N VAL A 81 11.22 2.55 -13.12
CA VAL A 81 10.79 1.28 -13.70
C VAL A 81 9.63 1.50 -14.68
N VAL A 82 8.59 2.22 -14.24
CA VAL A 82 7.45 2.64 -15.08
C VAL A 82 7.22 4.13 -14.85
N GLY A 83 7.39 4.95 -15.86
CA GLY A 83 7.27 6.42 -15.75
C GLY A 83 6.77 7.04 -17.05
N ASP A 84 7.27 8.23 -17.40
CA ASP A 84 6.85 9.03 -18.55
C ASP A 84 6.90 8.33 -19.92
N ARG A 85 7.64 7.22 -20.02
CA ARG A 85 7.67 6.41 -21.24
C ARG A 85 6.46 5.50 -21.41
N TYR A 86 5.61 5.39 -20.40
CA TYR A 86 4.34 4.69 -20.55
C TYR A 86 3.43 5.49 -21.49
N SER A 87 3.00 4.86 -22.58
CA SER A 87 2.38 5.54 -23.74
C SER A 87 1.08 6.30 -23.42
N GLU A 88 0.35 5.87 -22.38
CA GLU A 88 -0.89 6.53 -21.94
C GLU A 88 -0.66 7.59 -20.85
N GLY A 89 0.59 7.77 -20.38
CA GLY A 89 0.93 8.55 -19.19
C GLY A 89 0.35 7.96 -17.90
N LEU A 90 0.90 8.32 -16.76
CA LEU A 90 0.36 7.99 -15.44
C LEU A 90 -0.38 9.20 -14.87
N LEU A 91 -1.44 8.95 -14.09
CA LEU A 91 -2.24 10.00 -13.43
C LEU A 91 -1.62 10.44 -12.10
N GLY A 92 -0.95 9.51 -11.43
CA GLY A 92 -0.34 9.66 -10.12
C GLY A 92 -0.40 8.33 -9.36
N VAL A 93 0.74 7.60 -9.37
CA VAL A 93 0.83 6.27 -8.74
C VAL A 93 0.75 6.42 -7.23
N ASN A 94 -0.02 5.54 -6.56
CA ASN A 94 -0.28 5.66 -5.13
C ASN A 94 0.29 4.50 -4.31
N ASP A 95 -0.13 3.26 -4.55
CA ASP A 95 0.35 2.11 -3.78
C ASP A 95 0.68 0.92 -4.70
N LEU A 96 1.36 -0.08 -4.14
CA LEU A 96 1.84 -1.24 -4.89
C LEU A 96 1.89 -2.51 -4.03
N HIS A 97 1.78 -3.68 -4.67
CA HIS A 97 1.81 -4.97 -4.01
C HIS A 97 2.40 -6.04 -4.92
N PHE A 98 3.31 -6.87 -4.40
CA PHE A 98 3.89 -7.98 -5.15
C PHE A 98 3.08 -9.27 -4.99
N ALA A 99 2.88 -9.98 -6.09
CA ALA A 99 2.47 -11.37 -6.10
C ALA A 99 3.66 -12.31 -5.85
N SER A 100 3.38 -13.56 -5.51
CA SER A 100 4.40 -14.60 -5.25
C SER A 100 5.27 -14.93 -6.46
N ASN A 101 4.77 -14.69 -7.67
CA ASN A 101 5.49 -14.88 -8.92
C ASN A 101 6.37 -13.68 -9.34
N GLY A 102 6.38 -12.61 -8.52
CA GLY A 102 7.13 -11.38 -8.78
C GLY A 102 6.39 -10.34 -9.64
N ASP A 103 5.17 -10.58 -10.06
CA ASP A 103 4.33 -9.56 -10.69
C ASP A 103 4.02 -8.45 -9.68
N LEU A 104 4.14 -7.19 -10.13
CA LEU A 104 3.84 -6.02 -9.31
C LEU A 104 2.49 -5.41 -9.73
N TYR A 105 1.56 -5.39 -8.81
CA TYR A 105 0.29 -4.67 -8.95
C TYR A 105 0.44 -3.27 -8.38
N PHE A 106 -0.11 -2.25 -9.05
CA PHE A 106 -0.08 -0.88 -8.54
C PHE A 106 -1.32 -0.09 -8.93
N THR A 107 -1.66 0.88 -8.11
CA THR A 107 -2.74 1.82 -8.34
C THR A 107 -2.22 3.12 -8.91
N ASP A 108 -2.96 3.68 -9.84
CA ASP A 108 -2.70 4.95 -10.49
C ASP A 108 -3.90 5.87 -10.22
N GLN A 109 -3.83 6.49 -9.06
CA GLN A 109 -4.94 7.20 -8.43
C GLN A 109 -5.25 8.54 -9.11
N GLY A 110 -4.22 9.37 -9.30
CA GLY A 110 -4.39 10.74 -9.74
C GLY A 110 -5.37 11.55 -8.89
N GLN A 111 -5.89 12.62 -9.46
CA GLN A 111 -6.92 13.46 -8.84
C GLN A 111 -8.34 12.96 -9.17
N THR A 112 -8.55 11.64 -9.13
CA THR A 112 -9.80 11.00 -9.51
C THR A 112 -10.78 10.88 -8.33
N GLY A 113 -12.03 10.61 -8.62
CA GLY A 113 -13.09 10.48 -7.62
C GLY A 113 -14.42 10.11 -8.27
N LEU A 114 -15.52 10.19 -7.53
CA LEU A 114 -16.85 9.87 -8.07
C LEU A 114 -17.28 10.80 -9.23
N HIS A 115 -16.74 12.01 -9.27
CA HIS A 115 -16.99 12.98 -10.35
C HIS A 115 -16.20 12.67 -11.63
N ASP A 116 -15.07 11.97 -11.50
CA ASP A 116 -14.16 11.58 -12.57
C ASP A 116 -13.50 10.25 -12.19
N PRO A 117 -14.18 9.09 -12.36
CA PRO A 117 -13.72 7.81 -11.84
C PRO A 117 -12.71 7.10 -12.76
N ARG A 118 -11.80 7.79 -13.42
CA ARG A 118 -10.83 7.23 -14.37
C ARG A 118 -9.51 6.78 -13.73
N GLY A 119 -9.48 6.56 -12.40
CA GLY A 119 -8.36 5.94 -11.73
C GLY A 119 -8.16 4.50 -12.20
N ARG A 120 -6.91 4.05 -12.19
CA ARG A 120 -6.51 2.78 -12.84
C ARG A 120 -5.84 1.82 -11.88
N VAL A 121 -5.91 0.55 -12.22
CA VAL A 121 -5.12 -0.51 -11.59
C VAL A 121 -4.32 -1.21 -12.67
N PHE A 122 -3.03 -1.41 -12.43
CA PHE A 122 -2.10 -2.03 -13.36
C PHE A 122 -1.41 -3.26 -12.76
N ARG A 123 -0.91 -4.12 -13.64
CA ARG A 123 0.06 -5.17 -13.33
C ARG A 123 1.29 -5.00 -14.21
N LEU A 124 2.45 -4.89 -13.59
CA LEU A 124 3.75 -5.01 -14.23
C LEU A 124 4.24 -6.44 -14.03
N ASN A 125 4.35 -7.21 -15.11
CA ASN A 125 4.84 -8.58 -15.01
C ASN A 125 6.38 -8.64 -15.01
N ALA A 126 6.93 -9.81 -14.65
CA ALA A 126 8.38 -10.03 -14.59
C ALA A 126 9.13 -9.79 -15.93
N ASN A 127 8.41 -9.77 -17.07
CA ASN A 127 8.99 -9.47 -18.39
C ASN A 127 8.95 -7.97 -18.74
N GLY A 128 8.51 -7.12 -17.80
CA GLY A 128 8.43 -5.67 -17.98
C GLY A 128 7.18 -5.19 -18.74
N LYS A 129 6.20 -6.08 -19.03
CA LYS A 129 4.94 -5.68 -19.65
C LYS A 129 4.00 -5.11 -18.61
N VAL A 130 3.39 -3.97 -18.91
CA VAL A 130 2.36 -3.33 -18.10
C VAL A 130 0.99 -3.65 -18.71
N ASP A 131 0.14 -4.33 -17.93
CA ASP A 131 -1.25 -4.64 -18.27
C ASP A 131 -2.19 -3.77 -17.43
N LYS A 132 -3.13 -3.08 -18.07
CA LYS A 132 -4.18 -2.31 -17.40
C LYS A 132 -5.33 -3.25 -17.02
N LEU A 133 -5.60 -3.39 -15.73
CA LEU A 133 -6.62 -4.29 -15.19
C LEU A 133 -7.97 -3.60 -14.97
N LEU A 134 -7.93 -2.31 -14.60
CA LEU A 134 -9.10 -1.47 -14.33
C LEU A 134 -8.81 -0.05 -14.78
N ASP A 135 -9.83 0.69 -15.26
CA ASP A 135 -9.69 2.10 -15.67
C ASP A 135 -10.91 2.98 -15.33
N ASN A 136 -11.69 2.55 -14.36
CA ASN A 136 -12.88 3.26 -13.90
C ASN A 136 -12.97 3.40 -12.37
N GLY A 137 -11.82 3.41 -11.69
CA GLY A 137 -11.73 3.47 -10.23
C GLY A 137 -11.88 4.90 -9.69
N PRO A 138 -12.80 5.14 -8.73
CA PRO A 138 -12.91 6.43 -8.04
C PRO A 138 -11.84 6.55 -6.95
N SER A 139 -10.65 6.99 -7.31
CA SER A 139 -9.49 7.15 -6.43
C SER A 139 -8.97 5.82 -5.87
N PRO A 140 -8.45 4.90 -6.74
CA PRO A 140 -7.84 3.66 -6.28
C PRO A 140 -6.56 3.97 -5.50
N ASN A 141 -6.43 3.37 -4.30
CA ASN A 141 -5.40 3.63 -3.33
C ASN A 141 -4.71 2.32 -2.91
N GLY A 142 -4.74 1.93 -1.65
CA GLY A 142 -4.16 0.68 -1.19
C GLY A 142 -4.70 -0.54 -1.93
N LEU A 143 -3.84 -1.54 -2.12
CA LEU A 143 -4.22 -2.79 -2.77
C LEU A 143 -3.50 -3.98 -2.13
N VAL A 144 -4.15 -5.15 -2.13
CA VAL A 144 -3.57 -6.37 -1.60
C VAL A 144 -4.16 -7.61 -2.26
N LEU A 145 -3.32 -8.62 -2.50
CA LEU A 145 -3.76 -9.94 -2.98
C LEU A 145 -4.23 -10.82 -1.82
N THR A 146 -5.22 -11.66 -2.06
CA THR A 146 -5.56 -12.75 -1.14
C THR A 146 -4.42 -13.77 -1.05
N PRO A 147 -4.34 -14.60 0.01
CA PRO A 147 -3.29 -15.62 0.13
C PRO A 147 -3.23 -16.62 -1.05
N GLN A 148 -4.35 -16.86 -1.72
CA GLN A 148 -4.44 -17.70 -2.91
C GLN A 148 -4.20 -16.95 -4.22
N GLU A 149 -3.98 -15.63 -4.15
CA GLU A 149 -3.77 -14.73 -5.30
C GLU A 149 -4.83 -14.79 -6.40
N ASN A 150 -6.05 -15.20 -6.05
CA ASN A 150 -7.19 -15.26 -6.96
C ASN A 150 -8.10 -14.01 -6.89
N TRP A 151 -7.87 -13.15 -5.92
CA TRP A 151 -8.55 -11.87 -5.73
C TRP A 151 -7.55 -10.76 -5.43
N LEU A 152 -7.76 -9.60 -6.05
CA LEU A 152 -7.12 -8.35 -5.68
C LEU A 152 -8.16 -7.46 -5.01
N TYR A 153 -7.91 -7.07 -3.75
CA TYR A 153 -8.69 -6.03 -3.09
C TYR A 153 -8.06 -4.68 -3.37
N VAL A 154 -8.90 -3.68 -3.64
CA VAL A 154 -8.47 -2.30 -3.91
C VAL A 154 -9.33 -1.34 -3.11
N ALA A 155 -8.70 -0.46 -2.36
CA ALA A 155 -9.36 0.64 -1.69
C ALA A 155 -9.76 1.70 -2.73
N MET A 156 -11.05 1.97 -2.83
CA MET A 156 -11.60 3.05 -3.63
C MET A 156 -11.95 4.20 -2.70
N THR A 157 -10.95 5.02 -2.38
CA THR A 157 -11.04 6.04 -1.31
C THR A 157 -12.27 6.92 -1.48
N ARG A 158 -12.50 7.46 -2.68
CA ARG A 158 -13.59 8.41 -2.91
C ARG A 158 -14.97 7.76 -3.09
N ALA A 159 -15.04 6.44 -3.22
CA ALA A 159 -16.27 5.67 -3.09
C ALA A 159 -16.53 5.19 -1.66
N ASN A 160 -15.58 5.38 -0.75
CA ASN A 160 -15.59 4.86 0.62
C ASN A 160 -15.85 3.35 0.65
N ALA A 161 -15.21 2.61 -0.26
CA ALA A 161 -15.47 1.18 -0.49
C ALA A 161 -14.19 0.40 -0.78
N ILE A 162 -14.23 -0.89 -0.51
CA ILE A 162 -13.24 -1.85 -1.02
C ILE A 162 -13.87 -2.58 -2.21
N TRP A 163 -13.18 -2.54 -3.35
CA TRP A 163 -13.55 -3.35 -4.50
C TRP A 163 -12.75 -4.64 -4.52
N ARG A 164 -13.37 -5.70 -5.06
CA ARG A 164 -12.77 -7.01 -5.23
C ARG A 164 -12.70 -7.35 -6.72
N LEU A 165 -11.48 -7.53 -7.21
CA LEU A 165 -11.16 -7.85 -8.59
C LEU A 165 -10.81 -9.34 -8.69
N PRO A 166 -11.65 -10.20 -9.28
CA PRO A 166 -11.28 -11.58 -9.58
C PRO A 166 -10.14 -11.63 -10.60
N LEU A 167 -9.04 -12.29 -10.27
CA LEU A 167 -7.92 -12.51 -11.17
C LEU A 167 -8.15 -13.82 -11.93
N MET A 168 -8.22 -13.72 -13.24
CA MET A 168 -8.42 -14.88 -14.12
C MET A 168 -7.08 -15.52 -14.47
N PRO A 169 -7.04 -16.83 -14.81
CA PRO A 169 -5.78 -17.51 -15.14
C PRO A 169 -5.00 -16.89 -16.32
N ASP A 170 -5.69 -16.18 -17.21
CA ASP A 170 -5.09 -15.45 -18.34
C ASP A 170 -4.55 -14.07 -17.94
N GLY A 171 -4.68 -13.70 -16.65
CA GLY A 171 -4.17 -12.45 -16.10
C GLY A 171 -5.11 -11.24 -16.24
N HIS A 172 -6.31 -11.42 -16.80
CA HIS A 172 -7.33 -10.38 -16.83
C HIS A 172 -8.17 -10.37 -15.55
N VAL A 173 -8.94 -9.32 -15.34
CA VAL A 173 -9.95 -9.24 -14.29
C VAL A 173 -11.36 -9.40 -14.89
N SER A 174 -12.29 -9.97 -14.15
CA SER A 174 -13.67 -10.16 -14.59
C SER A 174 -14.62 -9.97 -13.42
N LYS A 175 -15.84 -9.48 -13.69
CA LYS A 175 -16.92 -9.35 -12.69
C LYS A 175 -16.44 -8.61 -11.41
N VAL A 176 -15.73 -7.51 -11.59
CA VAL A 176 -15.32 -6.63 -10.50
C VAL A 176 -16.55 -6.21 -9.70
N GLY A 177 -16.48 -6.31 -8.40
CA GLY A 177 -17.60 -5.97 -7.51
C GLY A 177 -17.13 -5.26 -6.24
N GLN A 178 -18.06 -4.55 -5.62
CA GLN A 178 -17.85 -4.00 -4.31
C GLN A 178 -17.88 -5.10 -3.25
N PHE A 179 -16.87 -5.13 -2.38
CA PHE A 179 -16.76 -6.13 -1.32
C PHE A 179 -17.22 -5.57 0.03
N ILE A 180 -16.71 -4.39 0.38
CA ILE A 180 -17.06 -3.71 1.64
C ILE A 180 -17.47 -2.28 1.32
N GLN A 181 -18.58 -1.84 1.92
CA GLN A 181 -18.96 -0.42 1.97
C GLN A 181 -18.64 0.13 3.35
N LEU A 182 -17.83 1.18 3.37
CA LEU A 182 -17.52 1.95 4.59
C LEU A 182 -18.34 3.25 4.61
N SER A 183 -18.22 3.99 5.71
CA SER A 183 -18.86 5.31 5.85
C SER A 183 -18.07 6.20 6.81
N GLY A 184 -18.20 7.51 6.62
CA GLY A 184 -17.46 8.52 7.37
C GLY A 184 -16.02 8.66 6.90
N GLY A 185 -15.27 9.56 7.54
CA GLY A 185 -13.90 9.87 7.16
C GLY A 185 -13.76 10.34 5.71
N HIS A 186 -12.58 10.19 5.17
CA HIS A 186 -12.31 10.45 3.75
C HIS A 186 -12.37 9.17 2.90
N GLY A 187 -12.26 8.00 3.53
CA GLY A 187 -12.36 6.70 2.90
C GLY A 187 -11.20 5.76 3.24
N PRO A 188 -11.27 4.49 2.75
CA PRO A 188 -10.20 3.53 2.90
C PRO A 188 -8.95 4.00 2.17
N ASP A 189 -7.81 3.69 2.76
CA ASP A 189 -6.49 4.08 2.30
C ASP A 189 -5.61 2.83 2.13
N GLY A 190 -4.51 2.67 2.83
CA GLY A 190 -3.67 1.50 2.76
C GLY A 190 -4.35 0.21 3.23
N LEU A 191 -3.95 -0.91 2.66
CA LEU A 191 -4.48 -2.24 2.95
C LEU A 191 -3.38 -3.23 3.37
N ALA A 192 -3.74 -4.15 4.27
CA ALA A 192 -2.97 -5.36 4.55
C ALA A 192 -3.92 -6.57 4.65
N ILE A 193 -3.35 -7.77 4.62
CA ILE A 193 -4.12 -9.01 4.72
C ILE A 193 -3.46 -9.95 5.71
N ASP A 194 -4.25 -10.69 6.48
CA ASP A 194 -3.77 -11.74 7.35
C ASP A 194 -3.64 -13.10 6.62
N GLU A 195 -2.97 -14.05 7.24
CA GLU A 195 -2.73 -15.37 6.67
C GLU A 195 -3.99 -16.20 6.43
N THR A 196 -5.12 -15.82 7.03
CA THR A 196 -6.43 -16.47 6.81
C THR A 196 -7.27 -15.79 5.73
N GLY A 197 -6.79 -14.66 5.19
CA GLY A 197 -7.49 -13.85 4.19
C GLY A 197 -8.36 -12.75 4.81
N GLY A 198 -8.24 -12.47 6.11
CA GLY A 198 -8.87 -11.32 6.77
C GLY A 198 -8.22 -10.01 6.30
N LEU A 199 -9.06 -9.04 5.95
CA LEU A 199 -8.62 -7.77 5.37
C LEU A 199 -8.46 -6.69 6.44
N VAL A 200 -7.30 -6.03 6.47
CA VAL A 200 -7.03 -4.87 7.31
C VAL A 200 -7.06 -3.60 6.46
N VAL A 201 -7.80 -2.59 6.91
CA VAL A 201 -8.08 -1.37 6.15
C VAL A 201 -7.79 -0.14 7.00
N ALA A 202 -6.81 0.67 6.62
CA ALA A 202 -6.66 2.02 7.16
C ALA A 202 -7.79 2.91 6.64
N HIS A 203 -8.36 3.74 7.50
CA HIS A 203 -9.48 4.61 7.15
C HIS A 203 -9.13 6.06 7.46
N PHE A 204 -8.61 6.75 6.45
CA PHE A 204 -8.15 8.12 6.52
C PHE A 204 -9.30 9.09 6.87
N GLY A 205 -9.01 10.05 7.73
CA GLY A 205 -9.98 11.03 8.21
C GLY A 205 -10.99 10.48 9.22
N LEU A 206 -10.83 9.20 9.67
CA LEU A 206 -11.64 8.59 10.71
C LEU A 206 -10.81 8.15 11.93
N GLY A 207 -9.48 8.24 11.84
CA GLY A 207 -8.54 7.80 12.87
C GLY A 207 -8.77 6.34 13.26
N SER A 208 -8.99 5.49 12.27
CA SER A 208 -9.37 4.11 12.52
C SER A 208 -8.74 3.16 11.53
N VAL A 209 -8.45 1.96 12.01
CA VAL A 209 -8.13 0.80 11.17
C VAL A 209 -9.16 -0.28 11.45
N TRP A 210 -9.68 -0.86 10.39
CA TRP A 210 -10.64 -1.95 10.46
C TRP A 210 -9.98 -3.27 10.14
N HIS A 211 -10.36 -4.32 10.85
CA HIS A 211 -10.03 -5.70 10.51
C HIS A 211 -11.34 -6.44 10.21
N PHE A 212 -11.43 -6.99 9.02
CA PHE A 212 -12.57 -7.74 8.51
C PHE A 212 -12.24 -9.22 8.34
N SER A 213 -13.23 -10.09 8.51
CA SER A 213 -13.12 -11.50 8.14
C SER A 213 -12.94 -11.67 6.62
N PRO A 214 -12.53 -12.86 6.13
CA PRO A 214 -12.52 -13.17 4.70
C PRO A 214 -13.89 -13.02 4.01
N LEU A 215 -14.97 -12.97 4.78
CA LEU A 215 -16.33 -12.74 4.29
C LEU A 215 -16.77 -11.28 4.32
N GLY A 216 -15.91 -10.37 4.82
CA GLY A 216 -16.20 -8.94 4.92
C GLY A 216 -16.94 -8.53 6.19
N GLU A 217 -17.03 -9.40 7.20
CA GLU A 217 -17.63 -9.08 8.49
C GLU A 217 -16.62 -8.31 9.35
N PRO A 218 -17.00 -7.18 9.99
CA PRO A 218 -16.09 -6.43 10.87
C PRO A 218 -15.77 -7.25 12.13
N LEU A 219 -14.49 -7.51 12.36
CA LEU A 219 -13.99 -8.22 13.54
C LEU A 219 -13.46 -7.26 14.60
N HIS A 220 -12.62 -6.30 14.18
CA HIS A 220 -11.99 -5.34 15.08
C HIS A 220 -11.99 -3.94 14.46
N ARG A 221 -12.08 -2.95 15.33
CA ARG A 221 -11.79 -1.55 15.02
C ARG A 221 -10.70 -1.04 15.95
N ILE A 222 -9.56 -0.68 15.41
CA ILE A 222 -8.45 -0.04 16.11
C ILE A 222 -8.62 1.46 15.94
N ARG A 223 -8.62 2.21 17.05
CA ARG A 223 -8.70 3.68 17.01
C ARG A 223 -7.35 4.30 17.30
N SER A 224 -6.98 5.25 16.48
CA SER A 224 -5.81 6.09 16.75
C SER A 224 -6.04 6.88 18.07
N PRO A 225 -5.06 6.89 18.98
CA PRO A 225 -5.10 7.74 20.17
C PRO A 225 -4.62 9.18 19.88
N LEU A 226 -4.15 9.46 18.65
CA LEU A 226 -3.54 10.72 18.24
C LEU A 226 -4.45 11.52 17.29
N GLY A 227 -4.27 11.33 15.99
CA GLY A 227 -4.98 12.06 14.95
C GLY A 227 -5.98 11.20 14.18
N LEU A 228 -6.60 11.80 13.17
CA LEU A 228 -7.55 11.13 12.27
C LEU A 228 -6.88 10.60 11.00
N GLY A 229 -5.60 10.88 10.79
CA GLY A 229 -4.83 10.59 9.59
C GLY A 229 -4.21 9.19 9.55
N THR A 230 -4.97 8.12 9.86
CA THR A 230 -4.49 6.74 9.66
C THR A 230 -4.43 6.44 8.16
N THR A 231 -3.22 6.36 7.59
CA THR A 231 -3.02 6.27 6.14
C THR A 231 -2.76 4.85 5.66
N ASN A 232 -1.81 4.14 6.26
CA ASN A 232 -1.43 2.83 5.75
C ASN A 232 -1.08 1.86 6.89
N VAL A 233 -0.94 0.58 6.56
CA VAL A 233 -0.75 -0.50 7.51
C VAL A 233 0.21 -1.56 7.00
N ALA A 234 1.00 -2.14 7.90
CA ALA A 234 1.83 -3.31 7.62
C ALA A 234 1.91 -4.22 8.84
N PHE A 235 1.82 -5.52 8.62
CA PHE A 235 2.14 -6.51 9.64
C PHE A 235 3.64 -6.65 9.81
N GLY A 236 4.09 -6.68 11.07
CA GLY A 236 5.49 -6.84 11.43
C GLY A 236 5.66 -7.56 12.77
N GLY A 237 6.87 -7.44 13.33
CA GLY A 237 7.27 -8.20 14.51
C GLY A 237 7.64 -9.65 14.19
N PRO A 238 8.23 -10.37 15.16
CA PRO A 238 8.79 -11.72 14.93
C PRO A 238 7.74 -12.77 14.50
N ASP A 239 6.51 -12.61 14.96
CA ASP A 239 5.37 -13.49 14.68
C ASP A 239 4.39 -12.90 13.67
N ARG A 240 4.67 -11.70 13.12
CA ARG A 240 3.82 -10.94 12.20
C ARG A 240 2.41 -10.66 12.74
N ARG A 241 2.24 -10.56 14.06
CA ARG A 241 0.95 -10.24 14.69
C ARG A 241 0.81 -8.79 15.08
N THR A 242 1.90 -8.03 15.11
CA THR A 242 1.85 -6.61 15.37
C THR A 242 1.55 -5.87 14.07
N LEU A 243 0.46 -5.13 14.05
CA LEU A 243 0.09 -4.22 12.97
C LEU A 243 0.72 -2.86 13.24
N PHE A 244 1.56 -2.38 12.32
CA PHE A 244 2.12 -1.03 12.33
C PHE A 244 1.25 -0.15 11.43
N ILE A 245 0.92 1.05 11.94
CA ILE A 245 -0.02 1.98 11.31
C ILE A 245 0.66 3.33 11.18
N THR A 246 0.73 3.88 9.98
CA THR A 246 1.17 5.25 9.76
C THR A 246 0.04 6.22 10.12
N GLU A 247 0.36 7.21 10.95
CA GLU A 247 -0.54 8.30 11.33
C GLU A 247 0.10 9.63 10.89
N SER A 248 -0.44 10.19 9.82
CA SER A 248 0.20 11.29 9.08
C SER A 248 -0.01 12.67 9.70
N GLU A 249 -1.06 12.89 10.50
CA GLU A 249 -1.29 14.19 11.16
C GLU A 249 -0.29 14.46 12.27
N SER A 250 0.09 13.43 13.02
CA SER A 250 1.09 13.53 14.10
C SER A 250 2.50 13.15 13.66
N GLY A 251 2.67 12.59 12.45
CA GLY A 251 3.94 12.03 12.00
C GLY A 251 4.40 10.84 12.83
N SER A 252 3.47 9.99 13.24
CA SER A 252 3.73 8.88 14.17
C SER A 252 3.49 7.53 13.53
N ILE A 253 4.11 6.50 14.11
CA ILE A 253 3.79 5.11 13.85
C ILE A 253 3.09 4.57 15.09
N LEU A 254 1.90 4.03 14.89
CA LEU A 254 1.15 3.34 15.92
C LEU A 254 1.34 1.84 15.78
N ALA A 255 1.17 1.09 16.86
CA ALA A 255 1.25 -0.37 16.85
C ALA A 255 0.05 -0.97 17.60
N ALA A 256 -0.48 -2.07 17.08
CA ALA A 256 -1.54 -2.83 17.71
C ALA A 256 -1.38 -4.33 17.43
N ASP A 257 -1.57 -5.16 18.44
CA ASP A 257 -1.51 -6.61 18.24
C ASP A 257 -2.84 -7.16 17.75
N LEU A 258 -2.78 -8.06 16.76
CA LEU A 258 -3.92 -8.78 16.21
C LEU A 258 -3.81 -10.28 16.55
N PRO A 259 -4.95 -10.99 16.67
CA PRO A 259 -4.96 -12.40 17.04
C PRO A 259 -4.43 -13.32 15.93
N VAL A 260 -4.40 -12.83 14.67
CA VAL A 260 -3.97 -13.58 13.48
C VAL A 260 -2.73 -12.90 12.89
N ALA A 261 -1.77 -13.70 12.44
CA ALA A 261 -0.55 -13.20 11.81
C ALA A 261 -0.85 -12.64 10.41
N GLY A 262 -0.11 -11.62 10.00
CA GLY A 262 -0.15 -11.12 8.64
C GLY A 262 0.38 -12.12 7.62
N GLN A 263 -0.17 -12.09 6.40
CA GLN A 263 0.38 -12.82 5.26
C GLN A 263 1.85 -12.43 5.04
N PRO A 264 2.79 -13.38 4.86
CA PRO A 264 4.16 -13.04 4.48
C PRO A 264 4.19 -12.25 3.17
N MET A 265 4.87 -11.10 3.19
CA MET A 265 5.06 -10.30 1.99
C MET A 265 6.17 -10.89 1.11
N PHE A 266 6.11 -10.67 -0.21
CA PHE A 266 7.06 -11.22 -1.18
C PHE A 266 8.52 -10.89 -0.85
N GLY A 267 8.82 -9.70 -0.36
CA GLY A 267 10.16 -9.32 0.09
C GLY A 267 10.71 -10.12 1.27
N LEU A 268 9.84 -10.81 2.02
CA LEU A 268 10.20 -11.64 3.17
C LEU A 268 10.29 -13.14 2.82
N THR A 269 9.93 -13.52 1.60
CA THR A 269 10.08 -14.90 1.11
C THR A 269 11.53 -15.16 0.66
N ASN A 270 12.01 -16.39 0.81
CA ASN A 270 13.35 -16.82 0.37
C ASN A 270 13.34 -17.25 -1.09
#